data_5138426c34a4489a885275d1c7608e18
#
_entry.id   5138426c34a4489a885275d1c7608e18
#
_cell.length_a   1.000
_cell.length_b   1.000
_cell.length_c   1.000
_cell.angle_alpha   90.00
_cell.angle_beta   90.00
_cell.angle_gamma   90.00
#
_symmetry.space_group_name_H-M   'P 1'
#
loop_
_entity.id
_entity.type
_entity.pdbx_description
1 polymer ?
#
loop_
_entity_poly.entity_id
_entity_poly.type
_entity_poly.pdbx_seq_one_letter_code
_entity_poly.pdbx_strand_id
1 'polypeptide(L)'
;MVDSLRCYMLKYLKSQKGNLIMAVSYKKLWKLLIDKDMKKKDLRLATGITTTAIAKLGKNEHVNTEILAKICKVLDCKIEDIMELTDEE
;
A
#
# COMPACT_ATOMS: atom_id res chain seq x y z
N MET A 1 -4.78 -13.62 -26.34
CA MET A 1 -5.71 -13.05 -25.39
C MET A 1 -6.19 -14.05 -24.38
N VAL A 2 -6.73 -15.16 -24.86
CA VAL A 2 -7.15 -16.21 -23.93
C VAL A 2 -5.96 -16.75 -23.16
N ASP A 3 -4.82 -16.82 -23.80
CA ASP A 3 -3.60 -17.31 -23.16
C ASP A 3 -3.15 -16.41 -22.02
N SER A 4 -3.32 -15.11 -22.19
CA SER A 4 -2.94 -14.16 -21.14
C SER A 4 -3.77 -14.36 -19.89
N LEU A 5 -5.06 -14.56 -20.07
CA LEU A 5 -5.95 -14.79 -18.94
C LEU A 5 -5.64 -16.11 -18.28
N ARG A 6 -5.33 -17.11 -19.08
CA ARG A 6 -5.01 -18.42 -18.54
C ARG A 6 -3.73 -18.38 -17.71
N CYS A 7 -2.73 -17.69 -18.20
CA CYS A 7 -1.49 -17.53 -17.44
C CYS A 7 -1.72 -16.80 -16.14
N TYR A 8 -2.54 -15.77 -16.19
CA TYR A 8 -2.87 -15.00 -15.01
C TYR A 8 -3.59 -15.88 -13.98
N MET A 9 -4.55 -16.67 -14.44
CA MET A 9 -5.32 -17.54 -13.57
C MET A 9 -4.44 -18.61 -12.94
N LEU A 10 -3.55 -19.19 -13.73
CA LEU A 10 -2.66 -20.21 -13.20
C LEU A 10 -1.74 -19.64 -12.13
N LYS A 11 -1.24 -18.47 -12.38
CA LYS A 11 -0.37 -17.80 -11.41
C LYS A 11 -1.12 -17.51 -10.12
N TYR A 12 -2.34 -17.08 -10.27
CA TYR A 12 -3.18 -16.77 -9.13
C TYR A 12 -3.48 -18.02 -8.31
N LEU A 13 -3.79 -19.11 -9.00
CA LEU A 13 -4.08 -20.37 -8.33
C LEU A 13 -2.88 -20.92 -7.59
N LYS A 14 -1.70 -20.70 -8.12
CA LYS A 14 -0.48 -21.11 -7.43
C LYS A 14 -0.30 -20.35 -6.13
N SER A 15 -0.64 -19.09 -6.14
CA SER A 15 -0.52 -18.26 -4.94
C SER A 15 -1.45 -18.73 -3.85
N GLN A 16 -2.53 -19.40 -4.20
CA GLN A 16 -3.50 -19.85 -3.23
C GLN A 16 -3.10 -21.10 -2.50
N LYS A 17 -1.97 -21.61 -2.82
CA LYS A 17 -1.58 -22.90 -2.31
C LYS A 17 -1.34 -22.92 -0.82
N GLY A 18 -1.49 -22.10 -0.08
CA GLY A 18 -1.44 -22.07 1.35
C GLY A 18 -2.40 -21.05 1.81
N ASN A 19 -2.16 -19.84 1.47
CA ASN A 19 -2.97 -18.75 1.90
C ASN A 19 -3.19 -17.78 0.76
N LEU A 20 -4.38 -17.21 0.76
CA LEU A 20 -4.72 -16.15 -0.16
C LEU A 20 -4.31 -14.82 0.41
N ILE A 21 -3.19 -14.76 1.03
CA ILE A 21 -2.78 -13.52 1.67
C ILE A 21 -2.01 -12.69 0.68
N MET A 22 -2.62 -11.60 0.27
CA MET A 22 -1.92 -10.59 -0.48
C MET A 22 -1.42 -9.57 0.51
N ALA A 23 -0.12 -9.45 0.61
CA ALA A 23 0.48 -8.48 1.49
C ALA A 23 0.52 -7.12 0.82
N VAL A 24 0.33 -6.07 1.60
CA VAL A 24 0.50 -4.72 1.09
C VAL A 24 1.81 -4.18 1.63
N SER A 25 2.48 -3.40 0.82
CA SER A 25 3.74 -2.78 1.22
C SER A 25 3.64 -1.28 1.01
N TYR A 26 4.04 -0.53 2.02
CA TYR A 26 4.03 0.93 1.96
C TYR A 26 5.44 1.49 1.88
N LYS A 27 6.38 0.69 1.42
CA LYS A 27 7.75 1.13 1.25
C LYS A 27 7.86 2.38 0.40
N LYS A 28 7.08 2.43 -0.65
CA LYS A 28 7.08 3.59 -1.55
C LYS A 28 6.66 4.85 -0.83
N LEU A 29 5.71 4.72 0.09
CA LEU A 29 5.25 5.86 0.88
C LEU A 29 6.39 6.41 1.73
N TRP A 30 7.12 5.54 2.41
CA TRP A 30 8.21 5.98 3.26
C TRP A 30 9.33 6.63 2.46
N LYS A 31 9.62 6.10 1.29
CA LYS A 31 10.60 6.70 0.39
C LYS A 31 10.16 8.08 -0.07
N LEU A 32 8.88 8.21 -0.39
CA LEU A 32 8.32 9.48 -0.83
C LEU A 32 8.40 10.53 0.28
N LEU A 33 8.13 10.12 1.51
CA LEU A 33 8.25 11.02 2.64
C LEU A 33 9.69 11.50 2.83
N ILE A 34 10.64 10.61 2.66
CA ILE A 34 12.05 10.97 2.74
C ILE A 34 12.39 12.00 1.66
N ASP A 35 11.91 11.77 0.45
CA ASP A 35 12.14 12.70 -0.66
C ASP A 35 11.53 14.08 -0.38
N LYS A 36 10.43 14.11 0.35
CA LYS A 36 9.76 15.37 0.68
C LYS A 36 10.20 15.92 2.03
N ASP A 37 11.18 15.26 2.65
CA ASP A 37 11.70 15.68 3.94
C ASP A 37 10.61 15.76 5.00
N MET A 38 9.73 14.75 5.01
CA MET A 38 8.63 14.67 5.96
C MET A 38 8.79 13.46 6.85
N LYS A 39 8.35 13.62 8.10
CA LYS A 39 8.31 12.52 9.05
C LYS A 39 6.90 11.97 9.13
N LYS A 40 6.77 10.80 9.74
CA LYS A 40 5.44 10.19 9.92
C LYS A 40 4.50 11.12 10.68
N LYS A 41 5.03 11.84 11.66
CA LYS A 41 4.25 12.79 12.43
C LYS A 41 3.72 13.92 11.54
N ASP A 42 4.57 14.40 10.63
CA ASP A 42 4.17 15.44 9.71
C ASP A 42 3.06 14.97 8.79
N LEU A 43 3.17 13.74 8.32
CA LEU A 43 2.15 13.16 7.47
C LEU A 43 0.83 13.04 8.22
N ARG A 44 0.89 12.59 9.46
CA ARG A 44 -0.31 12.44 10.28
C ARG A 44 -1.02 13.79 10.48
N LEU A 45 -0.24 14.81 10.79
CA LEU A 45 -0.80 16.13 11.00
C LEU A 45 -1.38 16.72 9.71
N ALA A 46 -0.70 16.50 8.61
CA ALA A 46 -1.14 17.05 7.32
C ALA A 46 -2.40 16.37 6.81
N THR A 47 -2.52 15.06 7.03
CA THR A 47 -3.68 14.30 6.54
C THR A 47 -4.83 14.24 7.55
N GLY A 48 -4.54 14.47 8.82
CA GLY A 48 -5.57 14.37 9.85
C GLY A 48 -5.94 12.95 10.21
N ILE A 49 -5.15 11.97 9.79
CA ILE A 49 -5.42 10.58 10.14
C ILE A 49 -4.96 10.27 11.56
N THR A 50 -5.44 9.15 12.10
CA THR A 50 -5.15 8.81 13.49
C THR A 50 -3.77 8.20 13.64
N THR A 51 -3.29 8.18 14.88
CA THR A 51 -2.03 7.52 15.21
C THR A 51 -2.10 6.03 14.88
N THR A 52 -3.28 5.44 15.11
CA THR A 52 -3.50 4.03 14.80
C THR A 52 -3.31 3.75 13.32
N ALA A 53 -3.79 4.67 12.47
CA ALA A 53 -3.64 4.51 11.03
C ALA A 53 -2.16 4.55 10.62
N ILE A 54 -1.40 5.46 11.20
CA ILE A 54 0.03 5.55 10.93
C ILE A 54 0.74 4.27 11.39
N ALA A 55 0.35 3.74 12.54
CA ALA A 55 0.94 2.51 13.06
C ALA A 55 0.67 1.33 12.12
N LYS A 56 -0.56 1.26 11.57
CA LYS A 56 -0.89 0.21 10.61
C LYS A 56 -0.06 0.33 9.35
N LEU A 57 0.11 1.55 8.86
CA LEU A 57 0.94 1.78 7.68
C LEU A 57 2.38 1.33 7.94
N GLY A 58 2.89 1.58 9.13
CA GLY A 58 4.24 1.17 9.50
C GLY A 58 4.41 -0.34 9.59
N LYS A 59 3.31 -1.06 9.82
CA LYS A 59 3.33 -2.52 9.89
C LYS A 59 2.88 -3.18 8.61
N ASN A 60 2.66 -2.42 7.57
CA ASN A 60 2.15 -2.92 6.29
C ASN A 60 0.80 -3.62 6.46
N GLU A 61 -0.05 -3.07 7.32
CA GLU A 61 -1.40 -3.59 7.52
C GLU A 61 -2.37 -2.87 6.62
N HIS A 62 -3.52 -3.46 6.40
CA HIS A 62 -4.55 -2.86 5.57
C HIS A 62 -5.18 -1.67 6.26
N VAL A 63 -5.38 -0.60 5.52
CA VAL A 63 -6.06 0.59 6.02
C VAL A 63 -7.19 0.94 5.08
N ASN A 64 -8.08 1.81 5.52
CA ASN A 64 -9.20 2.26 4.70
C ASN A 64 -8.72 3.03 3.48
N THR A 65 -9.47 2.89 2.39
CA THR A 65 -9.19 3.63 1.17
C THR A 65 -9.23 5.12 1.42
N GLU A 66 -10.09 5.55 2.34
CA GLU A 66 -10.20 6.96 2.69
C GLU A 66 -8.88 7.51 3.22
N ILE A 67 -8.20 6.72 4.04
CA ILE A 67 -6.89 7.11 4.57
C ILE A 67 -5.89 7.23 3.44
N LEU A 68 -5.90 6.27 2.53
CA LEU A 68 -5.00 6.29 1.39
C LEU A 68 -5.29 7.49 0.48
N ALA A 69 -6.56 7.81 0.28
CA ALA A 69 -6.95 8.95 -0.53
C ALA A 69 -6.45 10.26 0.08
N LYS A 70 -6.55 10.39 1.39
CA LYS A 70 -6.07 11.58 2.08
C LYS A 70 -4.55 11.74 1.92
N ILE A 71 -3.84 10.64 2.04
CA ILE A 71 -2.39 10.66 1.88
C ILE A 71 -2.03 11.09 0.46
N CYS A 72 -2.69 10.50 -0.53
CA CYS A 72 -2.43 10.84 -1.92
C CYS A 72 -2.71 12.32 -2.19
N LYS A 73 -3.76 12.84 -1.62
CA LYS A 73 -4.13 14.23 -1.82
C LYS A 73 -3.09 15.18 -1.22
N VAL A 74 -2.64 14.86 -0.02
CA VAL A 74 -1.65 15.70 0.66
C VAL A 74 -0.30 15.66 -0.05
N LEU A 75 0.11 14.48 -0.49
CA LEU A 75 1.40 14.31 -1.14
C LEU A 75 1.34 14.57 -2.64
N ASP A 76 0.14 14.81 -3.18
CA ASP A 76 -0.08 15.05 -4.59
C ASP A 76 0.52 13.93 -5.44
N CYS A 77 0.13 12.71 -5.14
CA CYS A 77 0.63 11.54 -5.83
C CYS A 77 -0.51 10.53 -6.03
N LYS A 78 -0.21 9.47 -6.74
CA LYS A 78 -1.17 8.42 -6.98
C LYS A 78 -1.04 7.34 -5.93
N ILE A 79 -2.08 6.51 -5.80
CA ILE A 79 -2.07 5.45 -4.81
C ILE A 79 -0.94 4.45 -5.08
N GLU A 80 -0.61 4.24 -6.33
CA GLU A 80 0.47 3.33 -6.69
C GLU A 80 1.84 3.87 -6.33
N ASP A 81 1.93 5.15 -6.01
CA ASP A 81 3.17 5.77 -5.57
C ASP A 81 3.40 5.57 -4.08
N ILE A 82 2.39 5.15 -3.34
CA ILE A 82 2.51 5.00 -1.90
C ILE A 82 2.34 3.56 -1.43
N MET A 83 1.79 2.70 -2.26
CA MET A 83 1.61 1.30 -1.86
C MET A 83 1.75 0.37 -3.03
N GLU A 84 2.03 -0.87 -2.74
CA GLU A 84 2.03 -1.92 -3.75
C GLU A 84 1.57 -3.20 -3.11
N LEU A 85 1.06 -4.10 -3.94
CA LEU A 85 0.65 -5.40 -3.48
C LEU A 85 1.79 -6.38 -3.74
N THR A 86 2.09 -7.16 -2.73
CA THR A 86 3.16 -8.16 -2.84
C THR A 86 2.58 -9.52 -2.55
N ASP A 87 3.17 -10.54 -3.14
CA ASP A 87 2.79 -11.91 -2.85
C ASP A 87 3.66 -12.41 -1.71
N GLU A 88 3.01 -12.93 -0.69
CA GLU A 88 3.71 -13.55 0.43
C GLU A 88 3.85 -15.02 0.17
N GLU A 89 5.05 -15.52 0.26
CA GLU A 89 5.24 -16.95 0.08
C GLU A 89 5.55 -17.64 1.35
#